data_1b541d8ef60303e56470204097d1dae7
#
_entry.id   1b541d8ef60303e56470204097d1dae7
#
_cell.length_a   1.000
_cell.length_b   1.000
_cell.length_c   1.000
_cell.angle_alpha   90.00
_cell.angle_beta   90.00
_cell.angle_gamma   90.00
#
_symmetry.space_group_name_H-M   'P 1'
#
loop_
_entity.id
_entity.type
_entity.pdbx_description
1 polymer ?
#
loop_
_entity_poly.entity_id
_entity_poly.type
_entity_poly.pdbx_seq_one_letter_code
_entity_poly.pdbx_strand_id
1 'polypeptide(L)'
;MSEFPNLSVLLPHKAPMILIHKLIHVSASSVHCQVKIDSNNLFFDRQLNAVPSWVGIEFLAQSISAWAGYHDYLENRPPTVGFLLGSRSYKANCDLFTENVLLDLYAEQLMENEGMSAFACRIECRGNVLITAQVNVFVPPPAQLEKILKGKDNA
;
A
#
# COMPACT_ATOMS: atom_id res chain seq x y z
N MET A 1 -12.93 18.01 -5.00
CA MET A 1 -13.03 17.65 -3.58
C MET A 1 -12.85 16.14 -3.43
N SER A 2 -12.01 15.75 -2.49
CA SER A 2 -11.83 14.32 -2.22
C SER A 2 -13.01 13.82 -1.39
N GLU A 3 -13.61 12.71 -1.83
CA GLU A 3 -14.70 12.06 -1.09
C GLU A 3 -14.17 11.24 0.10
N PHE A 4 -12.87 11.08 0.21
CA PHE A 4 -12.22 10.24 1.20
C PHE A 4 -11.48 11.09 2.24
N PRO A 5 -11.35 10.58 3.48
CA PRO A 5 -10.49 11.21 4.47
C PRO A 5 -9.04 11.28 4.00
N ASN A 6 -8.25 12.13 4.62
CA ASN A 6 -6.83 12.21 4.36
C ASN A 6 -6.17 10.87 4.64
N LEU A 7 -5.18 10.48 3.84
CA LEU A 7 -4.47 9.21 4.01
C LEU A 7 -3.84 9.08 5.39
N SER A 8 -3.43 10.19 6.01
CA SER A 8 -2.89 10.16 7.38
C SER A 8 -3.90 9.65 8.41
N VAL A 9 -5.20 9.74 8.10
CA VAL A 9 -6.28 9.21 8.96
C VAL A 9 -6.47 7.71 8.73
N LEU A 10 -6.27 7.25 7.49
CA LEU A 10 -6.56 5.88 7.08
C LEU A 10 -5.40 4.92 7.29
N LEU A 11 -4.17 5.43 7.20
CA LEU A 11 -2.96 4.60 7.30
C LEU A 11 -2.43 4.59 8.72
N PRO A 12 -1.90 3.44 9.19
CA PRO A 12 -1.15 3.41 10.46
C PRO A 12 0.19 4.13 10.35
N HIS A 13 0.65 4.38 9.12
CA HIS A 13 1.90 5.08 8.83
C HIS A 13 1.81 6.56 9.18
N LYS A 14 2.97 7.18 9.41
CA LYS A 14 3.10 8.62 9.63
C LYS A 14 4.13 9.20 8.66
N ALA A 15 3.97 10.48 8.31
CA ALA A 15 4.96 11.17 7.49
C ALA A 15 6.35 11.06 8.14
N PRO A 16 7.44 10.84 7.38
CA PRO A 16 7.50 10.79 5.91
C PRO A 16 7.25 9.41 5.29
N MET A 17 6.76 8.46 6.06
CA MET A 17 6.59 7.07 5.61
C MET A 17 5.34 6.85 4.74
N ILE A 18 4.45 7.83 4.65
CA ILE A 18 3.31 7.75 3.73
C ILE A 18 3.81 8.10 2.35
N LEU A 19 3.83 7.09 1.47
CA LEU A 19 4.40 7.22 0.13
C LEU A 19 3.37 7.53 -0.95
N ILE A 20 2.12 7.07 -0.75
CA ILE A 20 1.04 7.28 -1.73
C ILE A 20 0.38 8.64 -1.51
N HIS A 21 -0.18 9.22 -2.57
CA HIS A 21 -0.71 10.58 -2.53
C HIS A 21 -2.23 10.65 -2.45
N LYS A 22 -2.94 9.71 -3.07
CA LYS A 22 -4.37 9.85 -3.24
C LYS A 22 -5.08 8.50 -3.25
N LEU A 23 -6.20 8.43 -2.53
CA LEU A 23 -7.15 7.33 -2.60
C LEU A 23 -8.21 7.72 -3.62
N ILE A 24 -8.34 6.94 -4.69
CA ILE A 24 -9.23 7.26 -5.81
C ILE A 24 -10.56 6.53 -5.69
N HIS A 25 -10.52 5.22 -5.38
CA HIS A 25 -11.71 4.39 -5.32
C HIS A 25 -11.53 3.24 -4.35
N VAL A 26 -12.59 2.89 -3.64
CA VAL A 26 -12.64 1.74 -2.74
C VAL A 26 -13.93 0.98 -3.00
N SER A 27 -13.81 -0.35 -3.10
CA SER A 27 -14.97 -1.24 -3.10
C SER A 27 -14.83 -2.23 -1.93
N ALA A 28 -15.79 -3.14 -1.81
CA ALA A 28 -15.72 -4.17 -0.78
C ALA A 28 -14.47 -5.05 -0.89
N SER A 29 -13.92 -5.20 -2.11
CA SER A 29 -12.80 -6.12 -2.36
C SER A 29 -11.65 -5.49 -3.13
N SER A 30 -11.70 -4.20 -3.45
CA SER A 30 -10.65 -3.58 -4.28
C SER A 30 -10.39 -2.13 -3.91
N VAL A 31 -9.23 -1.65 -4.36
CA VAL A 31 -8.78 -0.28 -4.10
C VAL A 31 -8.00 0.24 -5.31
N HIS A 32 -8.14 1.54 -5.55
CA HIS A 32 -7.34 2.28 -6.52
C HIS A 32 -6.76 3.50 -5.83
N CYS A 33 -5.44 3.59 -5.83
CA CYS A 33 -4.71 4.74 -5.29
C CYS A 33 -3.81 5.33 -6.37
N GLN A 34 -3.25 6.50 -6.10
CA GLN A 34 -2.28 7.13 -6.99
C GLN A 34 -1.06 7.61 -6.20
N VAL A 35 0.08 7.59 -6.86
CA VAL A 35 1.31 8.21 -6.38
C VAL A 35 1.98 8.95 -7.53
N LYS A 36 2.40 10.19 -7.27
CA LYS A 36 3.24 10.94 -8.20
C LYS A 36 4.69 10.79 -7.75
N ILE A 37 5.56 10.41 -8.67
CA ILE A 37 6.97 10.23 -8.37
C ILE A 37 7.65 11.60 -8.38
N ASP A 38 8.19 11.99 -7.23
CA ASP A 38 8.91 13.26 -7.09
C ASP A 38 10.07 13.12 -6.10
N SER A 39 10.87 14.17 -5.99
CA SER A 39 12.06 14.18 -5.16
C SER A 39 11.77 14.12 -3.65
N ASN A 40 10.50 14.26 -3.24
CA ASN A 40 10.10 14.13 -1.84
C ASN A 40 9.86 12.69 -1.43
N ASN A 41 9.80 11.77 -2.40
CA ASN A 41 9.65 10.35 -2.09
C ASN A 41 10.90 9.87 -1.34
N LEU A 42 10.69 9.13 -0.25
CA LEU A 42 11.77 8.65 0.61
C LEU A 42 12.80 7.81 -0.14
N PHE A 43 12.39 7.12 -1.20
CA PHE A 43 13.23 6.23 -2.00
C PHE A 43 13.69 6.84 -3.31
N PHE A 44 13.46 8.15 -3.50
CA PHE A 44 13.89 8.85 -4.72
C PHE A 44 15.42 8.92 -4.79
N ASP A 45 15.96 8.44 -5.90
CA ASP A 45 17.41 8.49 -6.16
C ASP A 45 17.70 9.72 -7.02
N ARG A 46 18.43 10.68 -6.47
CA ARG A 46 18.70 11.96 -7.13
C ARG A 46 19.66 11.83 -8.32
N GLN A 47 20.49 10.78 -8.33
CA GLN A 47 21.38 10.53 -9.47
C GLN A 47 20.62 9.98 -10.67
N LEU A 48 19.60 9.17 -10.41
CA LEU A 48 18.77 8.56 -11.44
C LEU A 48 17.51 9.37 -11.76
N ASN A 49 17.16 10.34 -10.93
CA ASN A 49 15.91 11.11 -10.99
C ASN A 49 14.71 10.18 -11.06
N ALA A 50 14.70 9.17 -10.20
CA ALA A 50 13.70 8.10 -10.25
C ALA A 50 13.63 7.36 -8.93
N VAL A 51 12.54 6.59 -8.78
CA VAL A 51 12.36 5.64 -7.68
C VAL A 51 12.55 4.24 -8.27
N PRO A 52 13.37 3.38 -7.64
CA PRO A 52 13.53 2.00 -8.12
C PRO A 52 12.19 1.25 -8.17
N SER A 53 12.00 0.43 -9.18
CA SER A 53 10.71 -0.24 -9.38
C SER A 53 10.35 -1.23 -8.27
N TRP A 54 11.34 -1.74 -7.51
CA TRP A 54 11.04 -2.62 -6.37
C TRP A 54 10.26 -1.92 -5.25
N VAL A 55 10.31 -0.58 -5.19
CA VAL A 55 9.54 0.19 -4.21
C VAL A 55 8.04 0.08 -4.47
N GLY A 56 7.66 -0.33 -5.68
CA GLY A 56 6.25 -0.55 -6.02
C GLY A 56 5.51 -1.48 -5.05
N ILE A 57 6.22 -2.44 -4.45
CA ILE A 57 5.59 -3.32 -3.46
C ILE A 57 5.12 -2.53 -2.24
N GLU A 58 5.87 -1.51 -1.83
CA GLU A 58 5.48 -0.64 -0.73
C GLU A 58 4.28 0.25 -1.11
N PHE A 59 4.25 0.75 -2.34
CA PHE A 59 3.10 1.50 -2.82
C PHE A 59 1.83 0.65 -2.78
N LEU A 60 1.94 -0.60 -3.20
CA LEU A 60 0.81 -1.53 -3.21
C LEU A 60 0.39 -1.91 -1.78
N ALA A 61 1.35 -2.16 -0.91
CA ALA A 61 1.06 -2.48 0.49
C ALA A 61 0.34 -1.31 1.17
N GLN A 62 0.75 -0.07 0.90
CA GLN A 62 0.07 1.10 1.46
C GLN A 62 -1.32 1.29 0.85
N SER A 63 -1.52 0.96 -0.42
CA SER A 63 -2.84 0.99 -1.04
C SER A 63 -3.79 0.00 -0.35
N ILE A 64 -3.30 -1.19 -0.03
CA ILE A 64 -4.06 -2.19 0.71
C ILE A 64 -4.38 -1.68 2.13
N SER A 65 -3.40 -1.05 2.79
CA SER A 65 -3.61 -0.44 4.11
C SER A 65 -4.68 0.66 4.05
N ALA A 66 -4.69 1.47 3.00
CA ALA A 66 -5.69 2.52 2.82
C ALA A 66 -7.08 1.92 2.63
N TRP A 67 -7.17 0.82 1.88
CA TRP A 67 -8.42 0.08 1.70
C TRP A 67 -8.96 -0.42 3.04
N ALA A 68 -8.12 -1.09 3.82
CA ALA A 68 -8.50 -1.59 5.13
C ALA A 68 -8.85 -0.44 6.08
N GLY A 69 -8.04 0.61 6.07
CA GLY A 69 -8.26 1.79 6.92
C GLY A 69 -9.54 2.54 6.61
N TYR A 70 -9.93 2.59 5.33
CA TYR A 70 -11.19 3.21 4.95
C TYR A 70 -12.39 2.42 5.49
N HIS A 71 -12.34 1.09 5.41
CA HIS A 71 -13.38 0.24 5.98
C HIS A 71 -13.44 0.38 7.51
N ASP A 72 -12.29 0.47 8.18
CA ASP A 72 -12.24 0.74 9.61
C ASP A 72 -12.83 2.11 9.95
N TYR A 73 -12.50 3.12 9.17
CA TYR A 73 -12.99 4.48 9.35
C TYR A 73 -14.52 4.53 9.30
N LEU A 74 -15.13 3.80 8.35
CA LEU A 74 -16.58 3.75 8.22
C LEU A 74 -17.25 3.12 9.46
N GLU A 75 -16.52 2.28 10.19
CA GLU A 75 -17.03 1.60 11.39
C GLU A 75 -16.49 2.24 12.67
N ASN A 76 -15.89 3.43 12.57
CA ASN A 76 -15.35 4.18 13.72
C ASN A 76 -14.26 3.40 14.48
N ARG A 77 -13.47 2.60 13.76
CA ARG A 77 -12.33 1.89 14.34
C ARG A 77 -11.01 2.55 13.91
N PRO A 78 -9.94 2.43 14.73
CA PRO A 78 -8.64 2.93 14.32
C PRO A 78 -8.08 2.12 13.14
N PRO A 79 -7.11 2.69 12.38
CA PRO A 79 -6.54 1.98 11.24
C PRO A 79 -5.99 0.61 11.61
N THR A 80 -6.30 -0.39 10.78
CA THR A 80 -5.81 -1.75 10.93
C THR A 80 -4.29 -1.79 10.73
N VAL A 81 -3.60 -2.48 11.64
CA VAL A 81 -2.16 -2.77 11.48
C VAL A 81 -2.04 -4.13 10.83
N GLY A 82 -1.48 -4.14 9.61
CA GLY A 82 -1.20 -5.36 8.88
C GLY A 82 0.30 -5.49 8.61
N PHE A 83 0.75 -6.72 8.43
CA PHE A 83 2.14 -7.02 8.16
C PHE A 83 2.27 -7.58 6.76
N LEU A 84 3.12 -6.94 5.94
CA LEU A 84 3.46 -7.44 4.61
C LEU A 84 4.27 -8.72 4.78
N LEU A 85 3.74 -9.85 4.30
CA LEU A 85 4.43 -11.14 4.37
C LEU A 85 5.35 -11.34 3.17
N GLY A 86 5.04 -10.69 2.05
CA GLY A 86 5.84 -10.80 0.86
C GLY A 86 5.01 -10.68 -0.40
N SER A 87 5.68 -10.93 -1.51
CA SER A 87 5.06 -10.85 -2.83
C SER A 87 5.38 -12.12 -3.61
N ARG A 88 4.35 -12.66 -4.26
CA ARG A 88 4.52 -13.71 -5.27
C ARG A 88 4.45 -13.07 -6.64
N SER A 89 5.28 -13.56 -7.55
CA SER A 89 5.21 -13.17 -8.97
C SER A 89 5.34 -11.68 -9.19
N TYR A 90 6.21 -10.98 -8.43
CA TYR A 90 6.46 -9.56 -8.66
C TYR A 90 7.18 -9.40 -10.00
N LYS A 91 6.43 -9.00 -11.02
CA LYS A 91 6.94 -8.85 -12.40
C LYS A 91 6.97 -7.38 -12.75
N ALA A 92 8.16 -6.88 -13.06
CA ALA A 92 8.39 -5.50 -13.43
C ALA A 92 8.76 -5.38 -14.90
N ASN A 93 8.04 -4.53 -15.62
CA ASN A 93 8.32 -4.18 -17.02
C ASN A 93 9.21 -2.94 -17.12
N CYS A 94 9.66 -2.40 -15.98
CA CYS A 94 10.57 -1.26 -15.93
C CYS A 94 11.48 -1.41 -14.71
N ASP A 95 12.64 -0.78 -14.78
CA ASP A 95 13.59 -0.78 -13.65
C ASP A 95 13.37 0.39 -12.72
N LEU A 96 12.82 1.48 -13.25
CA LEU A 96 12.67 2.74 -12.54
C LEU A 96 11.30 3.35 -12.81
N PHE A 97 10.75 3.99 -11.78
CA PHE A 97 9.64 4.94 -11.95
C PHE A 97 10.25 6.33 -12.05
N THR A 98 10.16 6.95 -13.23
CA THR A 98 10.84 8.22 -13.50
C THR A 98 10.14 9.40 -12.85
N GLU A 99 10.88 10.48 -12.62
CA GLU A 99 10.35 11.70 -12.01
C GLU A 99 9.16 12.26 -12.79
N ASN A 100 8.16 12.73 -12.07
CA ASN A 100 6.93 13.37 -12.58
C ASN A 100 5.90 12.42 -13.19
N VAL A 101 6.14 11.11 -13.22
CA VAL A 101 5.10 10.19 -13.66
C VAL A 101 4.06 10.00 -12.56
N LEU A 102 2.81 9.84 -12.97
CA LEU A 102 1.71 9.50 -12.09
C LEU A 102 1.43 8.01 -12.23
N LEU A 103 1.52 7.29 -11.13
CA LEU A 103 1.27 5.85 -11.11
C LEU A 103 -0.12 5.57 -10.54
N ASP A 104 -0.85 4.69 -11.19
CA ASP A 104 -2.10 4.15 -10.69
C ASP A 104 -1.85 2.81 -10.05
N LEU A 105 -2.31 2.67 -8.81
CA LEU A 105 -2.06 1.50 -7.96
C LEU A 105 -3.37 0.78 -7.75
N TYR A 106 -3.42 -0.50 -8.13
CA TYR A 106 -4.63 -1.31 -8.01
C TYR A 106 -4.36 -2.56 -7.21
N ALA A 107 -5.28 -2.89 -6.30
CA ALA A 107 -5.23 -4.13 -5.56
C ALA A 107 -6.65 -4.69 -5.42
N GLU A 108 -6.77 -6.00 -5.59
CA GLU A 108 -8.03 -6.71 -5.44
C GLU A 108 -7.81 -7.92 -4.53
N GLN A 109 -8.63 -8.02 -3.48
CA GLN A 109 -8.54 -9.15 -2.56
C GLN A 109 -9.01 -10.42 -3.23
N LEU A 110 -8.15 -11.43 -3.28
CA LEU A 110 -8.44 -12.74 -3.85
C LEU A 110 -9.00 -13.70 -2.81
N MET A 111 -8.47 -13.61 -1.59
CA MET A 111 -8.88 -14.48 -0.50
C MET A 111 -8.52 -13.84 0.84
N GLU A 112 -9.25 -14.25 1.88
CA GLU A 112 -8.95 -13.93 3.26
C GLU A 112 -9.28 -15.16 4.10
N ASN A 113 -8.39 -15.54 5.00
CA ASN A 113 -8.57 -16.66 5.90
C ASN A 113 -7.75 -16.44 7.17
N GLU A 114 -8.43 -16.31 8.29
CA GLU A 114 -7.82 -16.17 9.62
C GLU A 114 -6.76 -15.05 9.68
N GLY A 115 -7.08 -13.90 9.04
CA GLY A 115 -6.19 -12.74 9.01
C GLY A 115 -5.20 -12.76 7.86
N MET A 116 -5.06 -13.87 7.16
CA MET A 116 -4.20 -13.96 5.98
C MET A 116 -4.97 -13.53 4.75
N SER A 117 -4.45 -12.55 4.01
CA SER A 117 -5.06 -12.08 2.78
C SER A 117 -4.07 -12.09 1.63
N ALA A 118 -4.58 -12.43 0.45
CA ALA A 118 -3.84 -12.33 -0.80
C ALA A 118 -4.53 -11.35 -1.73
N PHE A 119 -3.75 -10.48 -2.36
CA PHE A 119 -4.25 -9.46 -3.28
C PHE A 119 -3.58 -9.59 -4.63
N ALA A 120 -4.40 -9.55 -5.69
CA ALA A 120 -3.87 -9.37 -7.06
C ALA A 120 -3.66 -7.88 -7.27
N CYS A 121 -2.45 -7.50 -7.66
CA CYS A 121 -2.05 -6.11 -7.73
C CYS A 121 -1.45 -5.77 -9.08
N ARG A 122 -1.59 -4.49 -9.48
CA ARG A 122 -0.89 -3.96 -10.63
C ARG A 122 -0.61 -2.48 -10.44
N ILE A 123 0.45 -2.02 -11.09
CA ILE A 123 0.78 -0.60 -11.17
C ILE A 123 0.75 -0.23 -12.65
N GLU A 124 0.03 0.83 -12.98
CA GLU A 124 -0.10 1.34 -14.35
C GLU A 124 0.39 2.78 -14.43
N CYS A 125 0.91 3.13 -15.60
CA CYS A 125 1.21 4.51 -15.95
C CYS A 125 0.59 4.78 -17.32
N ARG A 126 -0.34 5.74 -17.37
CA ARG A 126 -1.06 6.09 -18.60
C ARG A 126 -1.69 4.86 -19.27
N GLY A 127 -2.26 3.97 -18.47
CA GLY A 127 -2.91 2.75 -18.95
C GLY A 127 -1.96 1.61 -19.30
N ASN A 128 -0.65 1.81 -19.22
CA ASN A 128 0.33 0.76 -19.47
C ASN A 128 0.71 0.08 -18.17
N VAL A 129 0.60 -1.25 -18.14
CA VAL A 129 0.95 -2.02 -16.94
C VAL A 129 2.47 -2.10 -16.79
N LEU A 130 2.98 -1.56 -15.68
CA LEU A 130 4.40 -1.59 -15.36
C LEU A 130 4.75 -2.73 -14.41
N ILE A 131 3.87 -3.02 -13.46
CA ILE A 131 4.09 -4.03 -12.43
C ILE A 131 2.83 -4.89 -12.33
N THR A 132 3.02 -6.20 -12.18
CA THR A 132 1.98 -7.13 -11.73
C THR A 132 2.55 -7.94 -10.58
N ALA A 133 1.72 -8.20 -9.57
CA ALA A 133 2.17 -8.92 -8.38
C ALA A 133 1.00 -9.52 -7.63
N GLN A 134 1.30 -10.54 -6.83
CA GLN A 134 0.41 -10.97 -5.75
C GLN A 134 1.06 -10.57 -4.44
N VAL A 135 0.34 -9.81 -3.63
CA VAL A 135 0.83 -9.32 -2.34
C VAL A 135 0.08 -10.04 -1.23
N ASN A 136 0.81 -10.59 -0.28
CA ASN A 136 0.25 -11.30 0.86
C ASN A 136 0.43 -10.48 2.13
N VAL A 137 -0.65 -10.34 2.91
CA VAL A 137 -0.69 -9.51 4.11
C VAL A 137 -1.30 -10.32 5.24
N PHE A 138 -0.76 -10.14 6.45
CA PHE A 138 -1.32 -10.74 7.66
C PHE A 138 -1.82 -9.64 8.60
N VAL A 139 -3.09 -9.76 9.00
CA VAL A 139 -3.68 -8.90 10.03
C VAL A 139 -3.96 -9.79 11.24
N PRO A 140 -3.14 -9.71 12.29
CA PRO A 140 -3.35 -10.57 13.45
C PRO A 140 -4.63 -10.20 14.21
N PRO A 141 -5.27 -11.15 14.88
CA PRO A 141 -6.37 -10.85 15.80
C PRO A 141 -5.89 -9.87 16.89
N PRO A 142 -6.78 -9.03 17.46
CA PRO A 142 -6.36 -8.03 18.45
C PRO A 142 -5.52 -8.57 19.61
N ALA A 143 -5.85 -9.74 20.13
CA ALA A 143 -5.09 -10.35 21.24
C ALA A 143 -3.66 -10.73 20.81
N GLN A 144 -3.50 -11.26 19.60
CA GLN A 144 -2.19 -11.65 19.07
C GLN A 144 -1.36 -10.42 18.73
N LEU A 145 -1.99 -9.38 18.17
CA LEU A 145 -1.31 -8.12 17.88
C LEU A 145 -0.72 -7.50 19.14
N GLU A 146 -1.48 -7.50 20.24
CA GLU A 146 -1.04 -6.97 21.51
C GLU A 146 0.22 -7.71 22.00
N LYS A 147 0.24 -9.04 21.89
CA LYS A 147 1.42 -9.84 22.25
C LYS A 147 2.64 -9.50 21.41
N ILE A 148 2.47 -9.31 20.10
CA ILE A 148 3.56 -8.95 19.19
C ILE A 148 4.15 -7.60 19.58
N LEU A 149 3.30 -6.60 19.83
CA LEU A 149 3.73 -5.26 20.19
C LEU A 149 4.44 -5.25 21.56
N LYS A 150 3.94 -5.99 22.54
CA LYS A 150 4.59 -6.12 23.84
C LYS A 150 5.95 -6.82 23.75
N GLY A 151 6.06 -7.82 22.89
CA GLY A 151 7.32 -8.51 22.64
C GLY A 151 8.39 -7.57 22.10
N LYS A 152 8.03 -6.60 21.25
CA LYS A 152 8.94 -5.60 20.74
C LYS A 152 9.43 -4.65 21.84
N ASP A 153 8.53 -4.27 22.75
CA ASP A 153 8.86 -3.33 23.83
C ASP A 153 9.75 -3.98 24.90
N ASN A 154 9.73 -5.30 25.00
CA ASN A 154 10.48 -6.05 25.99
C ASN A 154 11.78 -6.66 25.45
N ALA A 155 12.10 -6.40 24.18
CA ALA A 155 13.28 -7.00 23.54
C ALA A 155 14.58 -6.21 23.78
#